data_8b111e230aff284948e351d21de0d45d
#
_entry.id   8b111e230aff284948e351d21de0d45d
#
_cell.length_a   1.000
_cell.length_b   1.000
_cell.length_c   1.000
_cell.angle_alpha   90.00
_cell.angle_beta   90.00
_cell.angle_gamma   90.00
#
_symmetry.space_group_name_H-M   'P 1'
#
loop_
_entity.id
_entity.type
_entity.pdbx_description
1 polymer ?
#
loop_
_entity_poly.entity_id
_entity_poly.type
_entity_poly.pdbx_seq_one_letter_code
_entity_poly.pdbx_strand_id
1 'polypeptide(L)'
;MRKRRLSLRVTLFLVILLVALVCIVASALLSNYLSHREIGQFVQEHQQELQPVNPAPGRQHPPPPPGPRNINLSFILAGALGLVLALVLSLVLAGRISKPLSGLTGATRKITRGDYSERVSVGGAKEVEELGEAFNTLAESLDRNEELRKNMVADIAHELRNPLATLRGQLELLQDGKIDCDREAIDSLMEDAVMLSRLVEDLRQLSLVEAGKLDLDFGPVDIDELLGEVASRMRHETSQNGITLSIEVAEGVPAARADHVRTAQVLRNLVSNSVVHTPAGGSVSLAAEKSGGKVIVSVTDTGAGISSEELPFIFERFYRTDKSRSRSTGGAGLGLSIARSLVEAQGGRTWIESEVGKGTTIYFSLPVYEAPAGAGTQT
;
A
#
# COMPACT_ATOMS: atom_id res chain seq x y z
N MET A 1 -6.95 4.16 37.63
CA MET A 1 -7.65 5.47 37.51
C MET A 1 -7.43 6.07 36.13
N ARG A 2 -8.40 6.01 35.24
CA ARG A 2 -8.32 6.51 33.87
C ARG A 2 -8.59 8.01 33.92
N LYS A 3 -7.54 8.85 33.83
CA LYS A 3 -7.69 10.31 33.71
C LYS A 3 -8.60 10.58 32.48
N ARG A 4 -9.80 11.08 32.72
CA ARG A 4 -10.67 11.60 31.64
C ARG A 4 -9.93 12.76 30.97
N ARG A 5 -9.28 12.49 29.84
CA ARG A 5 -8.72 13.55 29.02
C ARG A 5 -9.89 14.31 28.42
N LEU A 6 -9.96 15.60 28.73
CA LEU A 6 -10.93 16.53 28.14
C LEU A 6 -10.83 16.43 26.60
N SER A 7 -11.97 16.51 25.94
CA SER A 7 -11.96 16.51 24.45
C SER A 7 -11.22 17.76 23.95
N LEU A 8 -10.58 17.66 22.79
CA LEU A 8 -9.86 18.78 22.17
C LEU A 8 -10.73 20.05 22.08
N ARG A 9 -12.04 19.90 21.82
CA ARG A 9 -13.01 21.00 21.80
C ARG A 9 -13.11 21.71 23.14
N VAL A 10 -13.21 20.94 24.22
CA VAL A 10 -13.32 21.51 25.59
C VAL A 10 -12.01 22.15 25.99
N THR A 11 -10.87 21.56 25.65
CA THR A 11 -9.54 22.14 25.92
C THR A 11 -9.35 23.45 25.17
N LEU A 12 -9.68 23.49 23.87
CA LEU A 12 -9.57 24.69 23.04
C LEU A 12 -10.50 25.81 23.55
N PHE A 13 -11.75 25.45 23.89
CA PHE A 13 -12.70 26.41 24.50
C PHE A 13 -12.17 26.98 25.80
N LEU A 14 -11.64 26.14 26.70
CA LEU A 14 -11.09 26.56 27.97
C LEU A 14 -9.86 27.46 27.81
N VAL A 15 -8.98 27.18 26.86
CA VAL A 15 -7.80 28.02 26.55
C VAL A 15 -8.24 29.40 26.05
N ILE A 16 -9.20 29.45 25.12
CA ILE A 16 -9.69 30.71 24.56
C ILE A 16 -10.43 31.51 25.64
N LEU A 17 -11.23 30.86 26.48
CA LEU A 17 -11.90 31.49 27.61
C LEU A 17 -10.90 32.07 28.62
N LEU A 18 -9.82 31.32 28.92
CA LEU A 18 -8.75 31.78 29.81
C LEU A 18 -8.04 33.00 29.24
N VAL A 19 -7.70 32.98 27.94
CA VAL A 19 -7.09 34.15 27.27
C VAL A 19 -8.01 35.38 27.33
N ALA A 20 -9.30 35.20 27.04
CA ALA A 20 -10.28 36.27 27.13
C ALA A 20 -10.38 36.82 28.55
N LEU A 21 -10.41 35.97 29.57
CA LEU A 21 -10.44 36.38 30.99
C LEU A 21 -9.18 37.15 31.36
N VAL A 22 -7.99 36.68 30.95
CA VAL A 22 -6.71 37.39 31.20
C VAL A 22 -6.71 38.76 30.53
N CYS A 23 -7.21 38.89 29.31
CA CYS A 23 -7.33 40.16 28.60
C CYS A 23 -8.29 41.12 29.33
N ILE A 24 -9.42 40.66 29.86
CA ILE A 24 -10.36 41.45 30.61
C ILE A 24 -9.74 41.97 31.93
N VAL A 25 -9.07 41.07 32.67
CA VAL A 25 -8.40 41.40 33.92
C VAL A 25 -7.26 42.38 33.69
N ALA A 26 -6.41 42.16 32.69
CA ALA A 26 -5.32 43.06 32.33
C ALA A 26 -5.82 44.43 31.91
N SER A 27 -6.92 44.51 31.13
CA SER A 27 -7.56 45.75 30.73
C SER A 27 -8.11 46.51 31.92
N ALA A 28 -8.76 45.83 32.88
CA ALA A 28 -9.29 46.42 34.09
C ALA A 28 -8.18 46.99 35.01
N LEU A 29 -7.07 46.24 35.17
CA LEU A 29 -5.91 46.67 35.95
C LEU A 29 -5.21 47.88 35.32
N LEU A 30 -5.05 47.88 33.98
CA LEU A 30 -4.46 49.00 33.24
C LEU A 30 -5.34 50.25 33.36
N SER A 31 -6.67 50.11 33.25
CA SER A 31 -7.63 51.18 33.46
C SER A 31 -7.49 51.80 34.85
N ASN A 32 -7.47 50.95 35.88
CA ASN A 32 -7.34 51.42 37.26
C ASN A 32 -6.00 52.15 37.49
N TYR A 33 -4.90 51.64 36.95
CA TYR A 33 -3.58 52.27 37.02
C TYR A 33 -3.55 53.63 36.35
N LEU A 34 -4.11 53.76 35.13
CA LEU A 34 -4.16 55.02 34.39
C LEU A 34 -5.03 56.04 35.08
N SER A 35 -6.20 55.64 35.62
CA SER A 35 -7.08 56.54 36.41
C SER A 35 -6.40 57.03 37.63
N HIS A 36 -5.67 56.22 38.38
CA HIS A 36 -4.90 56.67 39.55
C HIS A 36 -3.77 57.64 39.16
N ARG A 37 -3.12 57.47 38.04
CA ARG A 37 -2.04 58.34 37.55
C ARG A 37 -2.59 59.71 37.12
N GLU A 38 -3.71 59.75 36.40
CA GLU A 38 -4.37 61.02 36.01
C GLU A 38 -4.84 61.81 37.23
N ILE A 39 -5.44 61.17 38.24
CA ILE A 39 -5.82 61.79 39.49
C ILE A 39 -4.59 62.32 40.23
N GLY A 40 -3.50 61.57 40.27
CA GLY A 40 -2.24 62.02 40.91
C GLY A 40 -1.62 63.25 40.24
N GLN A 41 -1.61 63.30 38.91
CA GLN A 41 -1.12 64.44 38.14
C GLN A 41 -2.01 65.68 38.37
N PHE A 42 -3.33 65.53 38.34
CA PHE A 42 -4.27 66.61 38.63
C PHE A 42 -4.07 67.19 40.03
N VAL A 43 -3.90 66.37 41.07
CA VAL A 43 -3.62 66.77 42.42
C VAL A 43 -2.29 67.52 42.53
N GLN A 44 -1.25 67.07 41.82
CA GLN A 44 0.06 67.74 41.81
C GLN A 44 0.01 69.15 41.14
N GLU A 45 -0.66 69.26 39.99
CA GLU A 45 -0.79 70.48 39.24
C GLU A 45 -1.58 71.56 40.04
N HIS A 46 -2.58 71.11 40.80
CA HIS A 46 -3.43 72.05 41.57
C HIS A 46 -3.06 72.09 43.05
N GLN A 47 -1.92 71.51 43.45
CA GLN A 47 -1.51 71.50 44.89
C GLN A 47 -1.27 72.88 45.52
N GLN A 48 -0.88 73.89 44.70
CA GLN A 48 -0.76 75.24 45.14
C GLN A 48 -2.11 75.95 45.38
N GLU A 49 -3.18 75.55 44.70
CA GLU A 49 -4.54 76.09 44.83
C GLU A 49 -5.32 75.38 45.96
N LEU A 50 -4.89 74.16 46.35
CA LEU A 50 -5.51 73.41 47.44
C LEU A 50 -4.93 73.66 48.84
N GLN A 51 -3.88 74.54 48.96
CA GLN A 51 -3.42 74.95 50.29
C GLN A 51 -4.49 75.79 50.95
N PRO A 52 -4.75 75.59 52.25
CA PRO A 52 -5.75 76.40 52.99
C PRO A 52 -5.20 77.81 53.25
N VAL A 53 -5.33 78.61 52.24
CA VAL A 53 -5.17 80.08 52.45
C VAL A 53 -6.51 80.61 52.99
N ASN A 54 -6.45 81.37 54.06
CA ASN A 54 -7.59 82.03 54.66
C ASN A 54 -8.58 82.52 53.59
N PRO A 55 -9.88 82.27 53.72
CA PRO A 55 -10.86 82.53 52.67
C PRO A 55 -10.97 84.03 52.43
N ALA A 56 -10.33 84.54 51.39
CA ALA A 56 -10.64 85.85 50.84
C ALA A 56 -12.01 85.73 50.13
N PRO A 57 -12.95 86.60 50.39
CA PRO A 57 -14.28 86.55 49.81
C PRO A 57 -14.19 86.78 48.31
N GLY A 58 -14.55 85.71 47.49
CA GLY A 58 -14.64 85.76 46.03
C GLY A 58 -13.84 84.76 45.22
N ARG A 59 -13.03 83.83 45.81
CA ARG A 59 -12.36 82.80 45.06
C ARG A 59 -13.32 81.63 44.82
N GLN A 60 -13.60 81.35 43.53
CA GLN A 60 -14.32 80.16 43.12
C GLN A 60 -13.45 78.93 43.35
N HIS A 61 -14.00 77.88 43.97
CA HIS A 61 -13.33 76.60 44.11
C HIS A 61 -13.05 75.99 42.72
N PRO A 62 -11.86 75.41 42.50
CA PRO A 62 -11.61 74.75 41.29
C PRO A 62 -12.67 73.65 41.06
N PRO A 63 -13.10 73.40 39.82
CA PRO A 63 -14.09 72.39 39.56
C PRO A 63 -13.56 71.01 40.00
N PRO A 64 -14.41 70.09 40.49
CA PRO A 64 -13.99 68.78 40.92
C PRO A 64 -13.39 68.01 39.70
N PRO A 65 -12.36 67.16 39.92
CA PRO A 65 -11.75 66.44 38.86
C PRO A 65 -12.81 65.65 38.09
N PRO A 66 -12.69 65.58 36.76
CA PRO A 66 -13.64 64.75 35.93
C PRO A 66 -13.67 63.29 36.44
N GLY A 67 -14.82 62.93 36.93
CA GLY A 67 -14.99 61.57 37.51
C GLY A 67 -14.71 60.45 36.48
N PRO A 68 -14.25 59.27 36.92
CA PRO A 68 -13.80 58.15 36.06
C PRO A 68 -14.91 57.46 35.22
N ARG A 69 -16.06 58.08 35.03
CA ARG A 69 -17.27 57.50 34.49
C ARG A 69 -17.16 56.99 33.03
N ASN A 70 -16.40 57.66 32.17
CA ASN A 70 -16.35 57.30 30.74
C ASN A 70 -15.29 56.27 30.39
N ILE A 71 -14.24 56.16 31.19
CA ILE A 71 -13.13 55.21 30.98
C ILE A 71 -13.62 53.78 31.25
N ASN A 72 -14.41 53.56 32.29
CA ASN A 72 -14.93 52.23 32.64
C ASN A 72 -15.86 51.63 31.57
N LEU A 73 -16.69 52.46 30.92
CA LEU A 73 -17.61 51.95 29.87
C LEU A 73 -16.85 51.47 28.63
N SER A 74 -15.80 52.18 28.20
CA SER A 74 -14.98 51.82 27.06
C SER A 74 -14.25 50.51 27.29
N PHE A 75 -13.74 50.24 28.49
CA PHE A 75 -13.07 48.96 28.83
C PHE A 75 -14.04 47.79 28.93
N ILE A 76 -15.26 48.02 29.45
CA ILE A 76 -16.33 46.99 29.47
C ILE A 76 -16.73 46.63 28.05
N LEU A 77 -16.89 47.60 27.15
CA LEU A 77 -17.21 47.35 25.75
C LEU A 77 -16.09 46.62 25.02
N ALA A 78 -14.81 47.02 25.24
CA ALA A 78 -13.66 46.31 24.67
C ALA A 78 -13.56 44.87 25.17
N GLY A 79 -13.79 44.61 26.45
CA GLY A 79 -13.81 43.26 27.02
C GLY A 79 -14.95 42.42 26.47
N ALA A 80 -16.14 42.96 26.31
CA ALA A 80 -17.29 42.28 25.72
C ALA A 80 -17.02 41.93 24.25
N LEU A 81 -16.46 42.85 23.47
CA LEU A 81 -16.07 42.61 22.09
C LEU A 81 -15.01 41.48 21.97
N GLY A 82 -13.99 41.51 22.85
CA GLY A 82 -12.96 40.49 22.93
C GLY A 82 -13.53 39.08 23.22
N LEU A 83 -14.51 39.02 24.15
CA LEU A 83 -15.20 37.79 24.50
C LEU A 83 -16.00 37.23 23.30
N VAL A 84 -16.72 38.07 22.57
CA VAL A 84 -17.48 37.70 21.39
C VAL A 84 -16.55 37.20 20.30
N LEU A 85 -15.45 37.90 20.03
CA LEU A 85 -14.43 37.46 19.04
C LEU A 85 -13.81 36.12 19.43
N ALA A 86 -13.47 35.92 20.69
CA ALA A 86 -12.93 34.68 21.21
C ALA A 86 -13.92 33.52 21.04
N LEU A 87 -15.19 33.74 21.29
CA LEU A 87 -16.26 32.76 21.12
C LEU A 87 -16.42 32.37 19.65
N VAL A 88 -16.48 33.36 18.75
CA VAL A 88 -16.57 33.11 17.29
C VAL A 88 -15.37 32.33 16.79
N LEU A 89 -14.15 32.74 17.17
CA LEU A 89 -12.93 32.05 16.78
C LEU A 89 -12.92 30.60 17.28
N SER A 90 -13.36 30.38 18.54
CA SER A 90 -13.49 29.04 19.13
C SER A 90 -14.44 28.14 18.32
N LEU A 91 -15.59 28.65 17.92
CA LEU A 91 -16.58 27.92 17.13
C LEU A 91 -16.04 27.57 15.74
N VAL A 92 -15.34 28.51 15.09
CA VAL A 92 -14.71 28.31 13.77
C VAL A 92 -13.62 27.26 13.85
N LEU A 93 -12.70 27.34 14.84
CA LEU A 93 -11.66 26.35 15.02
C LEU A 93 -12.22 24.95 15.35
N ALA A 94 -13.22 24.91 16.24
CA ALA A 94 -13.90 23.66 16.57
C ALA A 94 -14.53 22.99 15.33
N GLY A 95 -15.13 23.77 14.45
CA GLY A 95 -15.71 23.28 13.20
C GLY A 95 -14.66 22.82 12.18
N ARG A 96 -13.60 23.60 12.01
CA ARG A 96 -12.57 23.35 10.98
C ARG A 96 -11.52 22.28 11.34
N ILE A 97 -11.30 22.06 12.63
CA ILE A 97 -10.25 21.12 13.09
C ILE A 97 -10.85 19.96 13.89
N SER A 98 -11.61 20.23 14.95
CA SER A 98 -12.04 19.17 15.88
C SER A 98 -13.06 18.22 15.28
N LYS A 99 -13.98 18.71 14.44
CA LYS A 99 -15.02 17.87 13.83
C LYS A 99 -14.45 16.87 12.80
N PRO A 100 -13.59 17.30 11.84
CA PRO A 100 -12.93 16.38 10.91
C PRO A 100 -12.03 15.35 11.61
N LEU A 101 -11.22 15.76 12.59
CA LEU A 101 -10.37 14.84 13.35
C LEU A 101 -11.19 13.79 14.12
N SER A 102 -12.36 14.17 14.65
CA SER A 102 -13.28 13.21 15.28
C SER A 102 -13.85 12.24 14.27
N GLY A 103 -14.15 12.70 13.04
CA GLY A 103 -14.58 11.85 11.92
C GLY A 103 -13.50 10.84 11.53
N LEU A 104 -12.24 11.30 11.35
CA LEU A 104 -11.08 10.45 11.08
C LEU A 104 -10.89 9.38 12.16
N THR A 105 -11.01 9.76 13.44
CA THR A 105 -10.91 8.80 14.55
C THR A 105 -12.03 7.76 14.50
N GLY A 106 -13.24 8.17 14.12
CA GLY A 106 -14.38 7.26 13.94
C GLY A 106 -14.17 6.29 12.79
N ALA A 107 -13.74 6.80 11.64
CA ALA A 107 -13.44 6.00 10.45
C ALA A 107 -12.27 5.00 10.69
N THR A 108 -11.20 5.45 11.36
CA THR A 108 -10.09 4.56 11.74
C THR A 108 -10.56 3.38 12.61
N ARG A 109 -11.51 3.60 13.53
CA ARG A 109 -12.08 2.51 14.32
C ARG A 109 -12.91 1.52 13.50
N LYS A 110 -13.56 1.97 12.43
CA LYS A 110 -14.29 1.08 11.52
C LYS A 110 -13.31 0.24 10.70
N ILE A 111 -12.27 0.87 10.14
CA ILE A 111 -11.20 0.16 9.43
C ILE A 111 -10.55 -0.92 10.32
N THR A 112 -10.24 -0.64 11.59
CA THR A 112 -9.68 -1.64 12.50
C THR A 112 -10.63 -2.79 12.83
N ARG A 113 -11.91 -2.68 12.50
CA ARG A 113 -12.91 -3.75 12.63
C ARG A 113 -13.17 -4.48 11.30
N GLY A 114 -12.43 -4.12 10.24
CA GLY A 114 -12.57 -4.75 8.93
C GLY A 114 -13.56 -4.08 7.97
N ASP A 115 -14.11 -2.92 8.32
CA ASP A 115 -14.94 -2.13 7.42
C ASP A 115 -14.06 -1.14 6.65
N TYR A 116 -13.54 -1.57 5.51
CA TYR A 116 -12.64 -0.81 4.66
C TYR A 116 -13.37 0.11 3.67
N SER A 117 -14.70 0.02 3.58
CA SER A 117 -15.51 0.86 2.69
C SER A 117 -15.70 2.28 3.20
N GLU A 118 -15.37 2.54 4.48
CA GLU A 118 -15.55 3.84 5.10
C GLU A 118 -14.63 4.89 4.47
N ARG A 119 -15.22 6.05 4.17
CA ARG A 119 -14.49 7.23 3.66
C ARG A 119 -14.78 8.42 4.54
N VAL A 120 -13.79 9.30 4.69
CA VAL A 120 -13.96 10.57 5.42
C VAL A 120 -14.21 11.70 4.44
N SER A 121 -15.12 12.60 4.83
CA SER A 121 -15.34 13.83 4.09
C SER A 121 -14.11 14.73 4.23
N VAL A 122 -13.53 15.11 3.09
CA VAL A 122 -12.36 15.98 3.01
C VAL A 122 -12.84 17.43 3.14
N GLY A 123 -12.34 18.16 4.12
CA GLY A 123 -12.65 19.58 4.32
C GLY A 123 -12.13 20.10 5.65
N GLY A 124 -11.80 21.39 5.69
CA GLY A 124 -11.27 22.05 6.90
C GLY A 124 -10.04 22.90 6.64
N ALA A 125 -9.04 22.81 7.52
CA ALA A 125 -7.72 23.37 7.28
C ALA A 125 -6.96 22.47 6.27
N LYS A 126 -6.03 23.04 5.50
CA LYS A 126 -5.28 22.34 4.43
C LYS A 126 -4.63 21.03 4.94
N GLU A 127 -4.03 21.08 6.12
CA GLU A 127 -3.37 19.92 6.73
C GLU A 127 -4.36 18.81 7.12
N VAL A 128 -5.59 19.19 7.47
CA VAL A 128 -6.66 18.22 7.79
C VAL A 128 -7.23 17.61 6.51
N GLU A 129 -7.29 18.37 5.44
CA GLU A 129 -7.69 17.94 4.11
C GLU A 129 -6.70 16.90 3.55
N GLU A 130 -5.39 17.24 3.54
CA GLU A 130 -4.30 16.33 3.15
C GLU A 130 -4.32 15.01 3.96
N LEU A 131 -4.58 15.10 5.26
CA LEU A 131 -4.70 13.91 6.13
C LEU A 131 -5.93 13.07 5.77
N GLY A 132 -7.05 13.71 5.42
CA GLY A 132 -8.26 13.04 4.99
C GLY A 132 -8.09 12.31 3.65
N GLU A 133 -7.39 12.94 2.69
CA GLU A 133 -7.05 12.32 1.40
C GLU A 133 -6.11 11.12 1.57
N ALA A 134 -5.05 11.27 2.38
CA ALA A 134 -4.15 10.17 2.69
C ALA A 134 -4.87 8.99 3.36
N PHE A 135 -5.81 9.29 4.28
CA PHE A 135 -6.64 8.26 4.91
C PHE A 135 -7.53 7.54 3.89
N ASN A 136 -8.19 8.27 2.98
CA ASN A 136 -9.04 7.67 1.95
C ASN A 136 -8.25 6.79 0.99
N THR A 137 -7.04 7.21 0.61
CA THR A 137 -6.11 6.41 -0.22
C THR A 137 -5.70 5.12 0.50
N LEU A 138 -5.39 5.20 1.79
CA LEU A 138 -5.09 4.02 2.60
C LEU A 138 -6.31 3.08 2.71
N ALA A 139 -7.50 3.62 2.96
CA ALA A 139 -8.74 2.85 3.04
C ALA A 139 -9.04 2.13 1.72
N GLU A 140 -8.86 2.80 0.58
CA GLU A 140 -9.03 2.21 -0.74
C GLU A 140 -8.04 1.07 -1.00
N SER A 141 -6.77 1.27 -0.63
CA SER A 141 -5.75 0.22 -0.75
C SER A 141 -6.06 -1.01 0.10
N LEU A 142 -6.57 -0.80 1.32
CA LEU A 142 -6.98 -1.90 2.21
C LEU A 142 -8.21 -2.64 1.68
N ASP A 143 -9.21 -1.92 1.18
CA ASP A 143 -10.43 -2.48 0.60
C ASP A 143 -10.10 -3.37 -0.61
N ARG A 144 -9.28 -2.83 -1.52
CA ARG A 144 -8.80 -3.57 -2.69
C ARG A 144 -8.00 -4.81 -2.30
N ASN A 145 -7.12 -4.71 -1.32
CA ASN A 145 -6.34 -5.87 -0.84
C ASN A 145 -7.23 -6.95 -0.22
N GLU A 146 -8.26 -6.55 0.55
CA GLU A 146 -9.20 -7.51 1.14
C GLU A 146 -10.08 -8.18 0.08
N GLU A 147 -10.50 -7.44 -0.96
CA GLU A 147 -11.23 -8.00 -2.10
C GLU A 147 -10.37 -9.02 -2.86
N LEU A 148 -9.14 -8.65 -3.17
CA LEU A 148 -8.17 -9.57 -3.81
C LEU A 148 -7.96 -10.84 -2.96
N ARG A 149 -7.84 -10.69 -1.63
CA ARG A 149 -7.69 -11.82 -0.71
C ARG A 149 -8.91 -12.73 -0.69
N LYS A 150 -10.13 -12.15 -0.68
CA LYS A 150 -11.38 -12.94 -0.73
C LYS A 150 -11.51 -13.71 -2.03
N ASN A 151 -11.24 -13.06 -3.15
CA ASN A 151 -11.28 -13.69 -4.46
C ASN A 151 -10.27 -14.85 -4.54
N MET A 152 -9.04 -14.63 -4.06
CA MET A 152 -8.01 -15.67 -3.97
C MET A 152 -8.48 -16.90 -3.19
N VAL A 153 -9.09 -16.70 -2.01
CA VAL A 153 -9.59 -17.83 -1.19
C VAL A 153 -10.71 -18.60 -1.93
N ALA A 154 -11.60 -17.88 -2.61
CA ALA A 154 -12.67 -18.47 -3.39
C ALA A 154 -12.12 -19.30 -4.58
N ASP A 155 -11.14 -18.75 -5.31
CA ASP A 155 -10.48 -19.40 -6.44
C ASP A 155 -9.73 -20.66 -6.00
N ILE A 156 -8.95 -20.57 -4.90
CA ILE A 156 -8.26 -21.72 -4.29
C ILE A 156 -9.28 -22.83 -3.96
N ALA A 157 -10.37 -22.46 -3.29
CA ALA A 157 -11.36 -23.47 -2.90
C ALA A 157 -12.00 -24.14 -4.13
N HIS A 158 -12.16 -23.39 -5.22
CA HIS A 158 -12.72 -23.92 -6.47
C HIS A 158 -11.75 -24.85 -7.17
N GLU A 159 -10.49 -24.43 -7.33
CA GLU A 159 -9.44 -25.20 -8.00
C GLU A 159 -8.99 -26.45 -7.21
N LEU A 160 -9.11 -26.44 -5.89
CA LEU A 160 -8.89 -27.66 -5.07
C LEU A 160 -10.08 -28.61 -5.14
N ARG A 161 -11.31 -28.11 -5.20
CA ARG A 161 -12.52 -28.95 -5.23
C ARG A 161 -12.60 -29.80 -6.49
N ASN A 162 -12.19 -29.25 -7.62
CA ASN A 162 -12.30 -29.94 -8.93
C ASN A 162 -11.49 -31.24 -8.97
N PRO A 163 -10.16 -31.26 -8.76
CA PRO A 163 -9.37 -32.49 -8.78
C PRO A 163 -9.77 -33.46 -7.66
N LEU A 164 -10.14 -32.92 -6.47
CA LEU A 164 -10.60 -33.74 -5.36
C LEU A 164 -11.91 -34.47 -5.70
N ALA A 165 -12.85 -33.81 -6.39
CA ALA A 165 -14.09 -34.44 -6.84
C ALA A 165 -13.85 -35.51 -7.90
N THR A 166 -12.91 -35.26 -8.82
CA THR A 166 -12.48 -36.23 -9.83
C THR A 166 -11.87 -37.47 -9.18
N LEU A 167 -10.88 -37.26 -8.30
CA LEU A 167 -10.24 -38.32 -7.52
C LEU A 167 -11.26 -39.18 -6.76
N ARG A 168 -12.18 -38.50 -6.03
CA ARG A 168 -13.23 -39.20 -5.27
C ARG A 168 -14.15 -39.96 -6.18
N GLY A 169 -14.58 -39.41 -7.32
CA GLY A 169 -15.45 -40.08 -8.27
C GLY A 169 -14.79 -41.33 -8.88
N GLN A 170 -13.50 -41.26 -9.22
CA GLN A 170 -12.76 -42.43 -9.73
C GLN A 170 -12.64 -43.52 -8.66
N LEU A 171 -12.35 -43.15 -7.40
CA LEU A 171 -12.30 -44.13 -6.29
C LEU A 171 -13.66 -44.76 -5.99
N GLU A 172 -14.77 -44.01 -6.04
CA GLU A 172 -16.14 -44.54 -5.91
C GLU A 172 -16.46 -45.54 -7.05
N LEU A 173 -16.07 -45.22 -8.28
CA LEU A 173 -16.28 -46.13 -9.43
C LEU A 173 -15.45 -47.43 -9.32
N LEU A 174 -14.21 -47.34 -8.83
CA LEU A 174 -13.39 -48.53 -8.50
C LEU A 174 -14.01 -49.36 -7.39
N GLN A 175 -14.49 -48.71 -6.33
CA GLN A 175 -15.10 -49.39 -5.18
C GLN A 175 -16.41 -50.12 -5.58
N ASP A 176 -17.20 -49.51 -6.46
CA ASP A 176 -18.44 -50.07 -6.98
C ASP A 176 -18.22 -51.17 -8.04
N GLY A 177 -16.96 -51.46 -8.44
CA GLY A 177 -16.61 -52.42 -9.51
C GLY A 177 -17.10 -51.97 -10.89
N LYS A 178 -17.34 -50.66 -11.10
CA LYS A 178 -17.77 -50.09 -12.39
C LYS A 178 -16.62 -49.81 -13.34
N ILE A 179 -15.41 -49.74 -12.82
CA ILE A 179 -14.13 -49.69 -13.56
C ILE A 179 -13.19 -50.71 -12.94
N ASP A 180 -12.33 -51.31 -13.78
CA ASP A 180 -11.33 -52.25 -13.30
C ASP A 180 -10.18 -51.52 -12.61
N CYS A 181 -9.66 -52.14 -11.53
CA CYS A 181 -8.48 -51.64 -10.83
C CYS A 181 -7.21 -52.10 -11.62
N ASP A 182 -7.04 -51.55 -12.80
CA ASP A 182 -5.89 -51.78 -13.63
C ASP A 182 -4.80 -50.72 -13.43
N ARG A 183 -3.70 -50.89 -14.15
CA ARG A 183 -2.58 -49.96 -14.05
C ARG A 183 -2.93 -48.57 -14.55
N GLU A 184 -3.78 -48.43 -15.56
CA GLU A 184 -4.20 -47.18 -16.16
C GLU A 184 -5.06 -46.36 -15.17
N ALA A 185 -5.97 -46.99 -14.45
CA ALA A 185 -6.77 -46.35 -13.41
C ALA A 185 -5.90 -45.88 -12.24
N ILE A 186 -4.90 -46.67 -11.82
CA ILE A 186 -3.96 -46.28 -10.77
C ILE A 186 -3.07 -45.12 -11.21
N ASP A 187 -2.53 -45.17 -12.43
CA ASP A 187 -1.69 -44.13 -13.00
C ASP A 187 -2.47 -42.79 -13.09
N SER A 188 -3.75 -42.82 -13.51
CA SER A 188 -4.63 -41.63 -13.53
C SER A 188 -4.86 -41.04 -12.14
N LEU A 189 -5.11 -41.87 -11.13
CA LEU A 189 -5.25 -41.42 -9.74
C LEU A 189 -3.95 -40.81 -9.21
N MET A 190 -2.81 -41.38 -9.57
CA MET A 190 -1.50 -40.83 -9.19
C MET A 190 -1.22 -39.48 -9.84
N GLU A 191 -1.58 -39.31 -11.11
CA GLU A 191 -1.46 -38.01 -11.82
C GLU A 191 -2.30 -36.92 -11.13
N ASP A 192 -3.56 -37.21 -10.80
CA ASP A 192 -4.43 -36.28 -10.08
C ASP A 192 -3.89 -35.93 -8.68
N ALA A 193 -3.35 -36.90 -7.95
CA ALA A 193 -2.73 -36.71 -6.64
C ALA A 193 -1.45 -35.84 -6.72
N VAL A 194 -0.61 -36.07 -7.73
CA VAL A 194 0.61 -35.26 -7.98
C VAL A 194 0.23 -33.82 -8.37
N MET A 195 -0.79 -33.65 -9.22
CA MET A 195 -1.31 -32.35 -9.59
C MET A 195 -1.80 -31.58 -8.37
N LEU A 196 -2.54 -32.22 -7.47
CA LEU A 196 -3.05 -31.64 -6.25
C LEU A 196 -1.91 -31.21 -5.29
N SER A 197 -0.88 -32.03 -5.17
CA SER A 197 0.32 -31.74 -4.40
C SER A 197 1.09 -30.53 -4.95
N ARG A 198 1.21 -30.42 -6.27
CA ARG A 198 1.82 -29.25 -6.94
C ARG A 198 1.01 -27.98 -6.66
N LEU A 199 -0.31 -28.04 -6.78
CA LEU A 199 -1.20 -26.90 -6.52
C LEU A 199 -1.03 -26.38 -5.09
N VAL A 200 -0.97 -27.28 -4.10
CA VAL A 200 -0.75 -26.91 -2.69
C VAL A 200 0.61 -26.24 -2.48
N GLU A 201 1.67 -26.78 -3.12
CA GLU A 201 3.01 -26.18 -3.01
C GLU A 201 3.08 -24.82 -3.70
N ASP A 202 2.46 -24.65 -4.86
CA ASP A 202 2.36 -23.39 -5.59
C ASP A 202 1.64 -22.32 -4.75
N LEU A 203 0.55 -22.67 -4.08
CA LEU A 203 -0.19 -21.80 -3.17
C LEU A 203 0.64 -21.42 -1.94
N ARG A 204 1.37 -22.37 -1.35
CA ARG A 204 2.28 -22.11 -0.23
C ARG A 204 3.35 -21.10 -0.62
N GLN A 205 3.97 -21.27 -1.77
CA GLN A 205 5.00 -20.37 -2.26
C GLN A 205 4.46 -18.97 -2.54
N LEU A 206 3.32 -18.87 -3.23
CA LEU A 206 2.67 -17.60 -3.50
C LEU A 206 2.36 -16.84 -2.20
N SER A 207 1.83 -17.55 -1.20
CA SER A 207 1.54 -16.99 0.13
C SER A 207 2.80 -16.47 0.84
N LEU A 208 3.95 -17.15 0.70
CA LEU A 208 5.22 -16.70 1.29
C LEU A 208 5.77 -15.45 0.59
N VAL A 209 5.67 -15.39 -0.74
CA VAL A 209 6.11 -14.22 -1.52
C VAL A 209 5.27 -12.99 -1.14
N GLU A 210 3.95 -13.13 -1.10
CA GLU A 210 3.03 -12.04 -0.77
C GLU A 210 3.19 -11.52 0.66
N ALA A 211 3.47 -12.42 1.59
CA ALA A 211 3.76 -12.04 2.97
C ALA A 211 5.14 -11.37 3.13
N GLY A 212 5.95 -11.27 2.05
CA GLY A 212 7.33 -10.80 2.14
C GLY A 212 8.22 -11.71 3.00
N LYS A 213 7.82 -12.98 3.16
CA LYS A 213 8.50 -13.98 4.02
C LYS A 213 9.26 -15.02 3.21
N LEU A 214 9.37 -14.83 1.89
CA LEU A 214 10.22 -15.70 1.08
C LEU A 214 11.68 -15.39 1.39
N ASP A 215 12.37 -16.35 1.97
CA ASP A 215 13.81 -16.26 2.16
C ASP A 215 14.51 -16.46 0.81
N LEU A 216 15.28 -15.46 0.37
CA LEU A 216 16.01 -15.45 -0.90
C LEU A 216 17.51 -15.46 -0.63
N ASP A 217 18.17 -16.45 -1.18
CA ASP A 217 19.65 -16.57 -1.14
C ASP A 217 20.27 -15.85 -2.35
N PHE A 218 20.49 -14.54 -2.18
CA PHE A 218 21.04 -13.71 -3.26
C PHE A 218 22.54 -13.95 -3.46
N GLY A 219 22.90 -14.37 -4.69
CA GLY A 219 24.29 -14.55 -5.12
C GLY A 219 24.51 -14.12 -6.57
N PRO A 220 25.76 -14.25 -7.07
CA PRO A 220 26.04 -14.16 -8.50
C PRO A 220 25.52 -15.41 -9.21
N VAL A 221 24.57 -15.22 -10.13
CA VAL A 221 24.01 -16.31 -10.94
C VAL A 221 24.49 -16.12 -12.37
N ASP A 222 25.22 -17.10 -12.87
CA ASP A 222 25.57 -17.20 -14.28
C ASP A 222 24.32 -17.66 -15.04
N ILE A 223 23.81 -16.78 -15.91
CA ILE A 223 22.57 -17.03 -16.62
C ILE A 223 22.76 -18.05 -17.74
N ASP A 224 23.93 -18.09 -18.39
CA ASP A 224 24.21 -19.09 -19.44
C ASP A 224 24.20 -20.51 -18.86
N GLU A 225 24.92 -20.70 -17.74
CA GLU A 225 24.93 -21.98 -17.02
C GLU A 225 23.53 -22.38 -16.56
N LEU A 226 22.76 -21.46 -16.01
CA LEU A 226 21.39 -21.69 -15.52
C LEU A 226 20.44 -22.07 -16.65
N LEU A 227 20.50 -21.40 -17.80
CA LEU A 227 19.70 -21.75 -18.99
C LEU A 227 20.04 -23.14 -19.48
N GLY A 228 21.34 -23.49 -19.51
CA GLY A 228 21.84 -24.85 -19.87
C GLY A 228 21.29 -25.91 -18.91
N GLU A 229 21.33 -25.66 -17.60
CA GLU A 229 20.78 -26.58 -16.59
C GLU A 229 19.27 -26.83 -16.79
N VAL A 230 18.49 -25.75 -16.92
CA VAL A 230 17.04 -25.82 -17.10
C VAL A 230 16.69 -26.53 -18.42
N ALA A 231 17.34 -26.17 -19.52
CA ALA A 231 17.13 -26.81 -20.81
C ALA A 231 17.46 -28.29 -20.77
N SER A 232 18.54 -28.71 -20.12
CA SER A 232 18.90 -30.11 -19.95
C SER A 232 17.82 -30.90 -19.23
N ARG A 233 17.25 -30.33 -18.17
CA ARG A 233 16.15 -30.98 -17.39
C ARG A 233 14.85 -31.05 -18.16
N MET A 234 14.55 -30.04 -19.00
CA MET A 234 13.32 -29.99 -19.80
C MET A 234 13.41 -30.73 -21.14
N ARG A 235 14.59 -31.15 -21.57
CA ARG A 235 14.84 -31.79 -22.87
C ARG A 235 14.01 -33.06 -23.10
N HIS A 236 13.81 -33.85 -22.07
CA HIS A 236 12.98 -35.04 -22.17
C HIS A 236 11.53 -34.72 -22.48
N GLU A 237 10.96 -33.79 -21.73
CA GLU A 237 9.58 -33.33 -21.86
C GLU A 237 9.34 -32.66 -23.23
N THR A 238 10.23 -31.74 -23.64
CA THR A 238 10.15 -31.09 -24.96
C THR A 238 10.24 -32.08 -26.10
N SER A 239 11.16 -33.08 -26.03
CA SER A 239 11.32 -34.09 -27.05
C SER A 239 10.11 -35.03 -27.17
N GLN A 240 9.49 -35.40 -26.02
CA GLN A 240 8.25 -36.21 -26.04
C GLN A 240 7.10 -35.48 -26.71
N ASN A 241 7.02 -34.15 -26.57
CA ASN A 241 6.03 -33.32 -27.23
C ASN A 241 6.41 -32.90 -28.65
N GLY A 242 7.55 -33.37 -29.19
CA GLY A 242 8.01 -33.03 -30.53
C GLY A 242 8.43 -31.57 -30.68
N ILE A 243 8.89 -30.93 -29.62
CA ILE A 243 9.27 -29.50 -29.59
C ILE A 243 10.78 -29.37 -29.57
N THR A 244 11.32 -28.46 -30.38
CA THR A 244 12.76 -28.13 -30.40
C THR A 244 13.05 -27.09 -29.34
N LEU A 245 14.01 -27.37 -28.45
CA LEU A 245 14.47 -26.41 -27.42
C LEU A 245 15.86 -25.88 -27.78
N SER A 246 16.01 -24.56 -27.91
CA SER A 246 17.27 -23.87 -28.20
C SER A 246 17.65 -22.84 -27.12
N ILE A 247 18.94 -22.53 -27.05
CA ILE A 247 19.50 -21.50 -26.15
C ILE A 247 20.33 -20.53 -26.96
N GLU A 248 20.13 -19.23 -26.74
CA GLU A 248 20.84 -18.16 -27.43
C GLU A 248 21.26 -17.10 -26.39
N VAL A 249 22.51 -17.12 -25.94
CA VAL A 249 23.04 -16.15 -24.98
C VAL A 249 23.95 -15.17 -25.70
N ALA A 250 23.69 -13.87 -25.55
CA ALA A 250 24.53 -12.83 -26.10
C ALA A 250 25.93 -12.84 -25.45
N GLU A 251 26.97 -12.47 -26.21
CA GLU A 251 28.33 -12.38 -25.66
C GLU A 251 28.41 -11.33 -24.53
N GLY A 252 29.08 -11.68 -23.44
CA GLY A 252 29.36 -10.75 -22.33
C GLY A 252 28.18 -10.46 -21.42
N VAL A 253 27.17 -11.34 -21.35
CA VAL A 253 26.12 -11.24 -20.33
C VAL A 253 26.75 -11.41 -18.95
N PRO A 254 26.62 -10.41 -18.05
CA PRO A 254 27.19 -10.50 -16.71
C PRO A 254 26.34 -11.41 -15.82
N ALA A 255 26.92 -11.89 -14.70
CA ALA A 255 26.16 -12.58 -13.68
C ALA A 255 25.02 -11.67 -13.14
N ALA A 256 23.87 -12.26 -12.92
CA ALA A 256 22.73 -11.61 -12.30
C ALA A 256 22.81 -11.69 -10.77
N ARG A 257 22.38 -10.66 -10.05
CA ARG A 257 22.14 -10.71 -8.62
C ARG A 257 20.77 -11.35 -8.37
N ALA A 258 20.76 -12.63 -8.09
CA ALA A 258 19.55 -13.42 -7.99
C ALA A 258 19.70 -14.61 -7.04
N ASP A 259 18.60 -15.26 -6.73
CA ASP A 259 18.57 -16.60 -6.12
C ASP A 259 18.53 -17.65 -7.25
N HIS A 260 19.54 -18.51 -7.30
CA HIS A 260 19.69 -19.53 -8.34
C HIS A 260 18.47 -20.48 -8.40
N VAL A 261 18.01 -20.97 -7.25
CA VAL A 261 16.90 -21.93 -7.16
C VAL A 261 15.58 -21.30 -7.62
N ARG A 262 15.35 -20.06 -7.21
CA ARG A 262 14.13 -19.32 -7.58
C ARG A 262 14.14 -18.90 -9.04
N THR A 263 15.30 -18.49 -9.56
CA THR A 263 15.42 -18.15 -10.99
C THR A 263 15.26 -19.39 -11.87
N ALA A 264 15.83 -20.55 -11.47
CA ALA A 264 15.57 -21.82 -12.15
C ALA A 264 14.08 -22.20 -12.12
N GLN A 265 13.38 -21.91 -11.03
CA GLN A 265 11.93 -22.12 -10.92
C GLN A 265 11.14 -21.22 -11.86
N VAL A 266 11.49 -19.93 -11.97
CA VAL A 266 10.90 -19.01 -12.95
C VAL A 266 11.04 -19.59 -14.37
N LEU A 267 12.25 -19.96 -14.75
CA LEU A 267 12.50 -20.53 -16.08
C LEU A 267 11.69 -21.81 -16.33
N ARG A 268 11.64 -22.74 -15.37
CA ARG A 268 10.84 -23.97 -15.51
C ARG A 268 9.36 -23.63 -15.71
N ASN A 269 8.79 -22.69 -14.97
CA ASN A 269 7.40 -22.30 -15.13
C ASN A 269 7.13 -21.71 -16.52
N LEU A 270 8.05 -20.87 -17.03
CA LEU A 270 7.91 -20.26 -18.34
C LEU A 270 8.06 -21.32 -19.46
N VAL A 271 9.08 -22.17 -19.38
CA VAL A 271 9.31 -23.23 -20.39
C VAL A 271 8.17 -24.25 -20.39
N SER A 272 7.71 -24.71 -19.23
CA SER A 272 6.57 -25.64 -19.14
C SER A 272 5.31 -25.04 -19.76
N ASN A 273 5.05 -23.73 -19.50
CA ASN A 273 3.94 -23.04 -20.14
C ASN A 273 4.09 -23.00 -21.68
N SER A 274 5.28 -22.66 -22.17
CA SER A 274 5.56 -22.67 -23.62
C SER A 274 5.38 -24.05 -24.26
N VAL A 275 5.82 -25.13 -23.58
CA VAL A 275 5.64 -26.50 -24.06
C VAL A 275 4.16 -26.89 -24.20
N VAL A 276 3.35 -26.52 -23.20
CA VAL A 276 1.89 -26.79 -23.21
C VAL A 276 1.18 -26.09 -24.37
N HIS A 277 1.64 -24.90 -24.76
CA HIS A 277 0.96 -24.10 -25.78
C HIS A 277 1.60 -24.17 -27.18
N THR A 278 2.69 -24.91 -27.33
CA THR A 278 3.36 -25.10 -28.62
C THR A 278 2.95 -26.43 -29.23
N PRO A 279 2.46 -26.46 -30.48
CA PRO A 279 2.14 -27.72 -31.16
C PRO A 279 3.40 -28.52 -31.50
N ALA A 280 3.24 -29.82 -31.71
CA ALA A 280 4.33 -30.70 -32.19
C ALA A 280 4.93 -30.14 -33.50
N GLY A 281 6.25 -30.17 -33.61
CA GLY A 281 7.02 -29.52 -34.68
C GLY A 281 7.37 -28.07 -34.46
N GLY A 282 6.86 -27.46 -33.38
CA GLY A 282 7.22 -26.10 -32.96
C GLY A 282 8.55 -26.03 -32.22
N SER A 283 8.90 -24.78 -31.77
CA SER A 283 10.14 -24.54 -31.04
C SER A 283 9.92 -23.64 -29.82
N VAL A 284 10.79 -23.83 -28.81
CA VAL A 284 10.94 -22.94 -27.65
C VAL A 284 12.39 -22.49 -27.62
N SER A 285 12.63 -21.19 -27.52
CA SER A 285 13.96 -20.59 -27.45
C SER A 285 14.13 -19.87 -26.13
N LEU A 286 15.25 -20.11 -25.45
CA LEU A 286 15.70 -19.36 -24.25
C LEU A 286 16.80 -18.41 -24.69
N ALA A 287 16.66 -17.12 -24.37
CA ALA A 287 17.70 -16.17 -24.70
C ALA A 287 18.02 -15.28 -23.49
N ALA A 288 19.26 -14.76 -23.47
CA ALA A 288 19.68 -13.80 -22.46
C ALA A 288 20.56 -12.71 -23.07
N GLU A 289 20.34 -11.47 -22.63
CA GLU A 289 21.11 -10.30 -23.05
C GLU A 289 21.31 -9.31 -21.91
N LYS A 290 22.29 -8.40 -22.07
CA LYS A 290 22.50 -7.27 -21.16
C LYS A 290 21.80 -6.03 -21.70
N SER A 291 20.97 -5.38 -20.89
CA SER A 291 20.34 -4.11 -21.26
C SER A 291 20.19 -3.20 -20.04
N GLY A 292 20.65 -1.97 -20.14
CA GLY A 292 20.40 -0.92 -19.13
C GLY A 292 20.81 -1.25 -17.68
N GLY A 293 21.92 -1.99 -17.46
CA GLY A 293 22.37 -2.40 -16.11
C GLY A 293 21.58 -3.59 -15.53
N LYS A 294 20.80 -4.27 -16.36
CA LYS A 294 20.06 -5.49 -16.02
C LYS A 294 20.43 -6.61 -16.98
N VAL A 295 20.23 -7.84 -16.54
CA VAL A 295 20.19 -9.01 -17.41
C VAL A 295 18.74 -9.26 -17.77
N ILE A 296 18.43 -9.31 -19.06
CA ILE A 296 17.12 -9.66 -19.59
C ILE A 296 17.18 -11.09 -20.08
N VAL A 297 16.23 -11.86 -19.64
CA VAL A 297 16.04 -13.26 -20.07
C VAL A 297 14.69 -13.37 -20.77
N SER A 298 14.64 -14.08 -21.88
CA SER A 298 13.40 -14.31 -22.63
C SER A 298 13.17 -15.80 -22.88
N VAL A 299 11.90 -16.17 -22.89
CA VAL A 299 11.41 -17.48 -23.30
C VAL A 299 10.43 -17.24 -24.44
N THR A 300 10.78 -17.68 -25.62
CA THR A 300 9.98 -17.53 -26.87
C THR A 300 9.45 -18.85 -27.32
N ASP A 301 8.16 -18.95 -27.63
CA ASP A 301 7.54 -20.12 -28.24
C ASP A 301 6.91 -19.77 -29.60
N THR A 302 6.74 -20.79 -30.42
CA THR A 302 6.03 -20.71 -31.70
C THR A 302 4.60 -21.25 -31.59
N GLY A 303 3.97 -21.04 -30.46
CA GLY A 303 2.62 -21.51 -30.14
C GLY A 303 1.49 -20.71 -30.77
N ALA A 304 0.29 -20.92 -30.26
CA ALA A 304 -0.91 -20.29 -30.79
C ALA A 304 -0.95 -18.77 -30.62
N GLY A 305 -0.08 -18.21 -29.78
CA GLY A 305 -0.12 -16.79 -29.38
C GLY A 305 -1.34 -16.45 -28.52
N ILE A 306 -1.36 -15.22 -28.02
CA ILE A 306 -2.35 -14.68 -27.09
C ILE A 306 -2.97 -13.44 -27.70
N SER A 307 -4.28 -13.26 -27.57
CA SER A 307 -4.98 -12.07 -28.04
C SER A 307 -4.62 -10.83 -27.23
N SER A 308 -4.65 -9.65 -27.84
CA SER A 308 -4.39 -8.38 -27.15
C SER A 308 -5.34 -8.13 -25.97
N GLU A 309 -6.54 -8.68 -26.02
CA GLU A 309 -7.55 -8.56 -24.96
C GLU A 309 -7.19 -9.42 -23.73
N GLU A 310 -6.49 -10.56 -23.94
CA GLU A 310 -6.08 -11.45 -22.87
C GLU A 310 -4.74 -11.09 -22.22
N LEU A 311 -3.84 -10.39 -22.96
CA LEU A 311 -2.49 -10.04 -22.49
C LEU A 311 -2.45 -9.36 -21.10
N PRO A 312 -3.36 -8.44 -20.73
CA PRO A 312 -3.33 -7.82 -19.42
C PRO A 312 -3.55 -8.78 -18.25
N PHE A 313 -4.20 -9.93 -18.50
CA PHE A 313 -4.68 -10.85 -17.48
C PHE A 313 -3.82 -12.12 -17.31
N ILE A 314 -2.90 -12.39 -18.22
CA ILE A 314 -2.14 -13.68 -18.22
C ILE A 314 -1.25 -13.90 -17.00
N PHE A 315 -0.87 -12.82 -16.30
CA PHE A 315 -0.13 -12.91 -15.04
C PHE A 315 -1.05 -12.92 -13.80
N GLU A 316 -2.37 -12.80 -14.01
CA GLU A 316 -3.34 -12.96 -12.93
C GLU A 316 -3.41 -14.44 -12.49
N ARG A 317 -3.69 -14.63 -11.21
CA ARG A 317 -3.77 -15.97 -10.61
C ARG A 317 -4.97 -16.73 -11.18
N PHE A 318 -4.80 -18.01 -11.39
CA PHE A 318 -5.85 -18.89 -11.91
C PHE A 318 -6.40 -18.47 -13.29
N TYR A 319 -5.80 -17.45 -13.92
CA TYR A 319 -6.22 -17.05 -15.25
C TYR A 319 -5.81 -18.10 -16.28
N ARG A 320 -6.75 -18.49 -17.11
CA ARG A 320 -6.56 -19.41 -18.23
C ARG A 320 -7.38 -18.92 -19.42
N THR A 321 -6.78 -18.94 -20.59
CA THR A 321 -7.51 -18.63 -21.83
C THR A 321 -8.60 -19.68 -22.09
N ASP A 322 -9.69 -19.32 -22.75
CA ASP A 322 -10.81 -20.25 -23.00
C ASP A 322 -10.38 -21.52 -23.75
N LYS A 323 -9.38 -21.42 -24.61
CA LYS A 323 -8.82 -22.55 -25.34
C LYS A 323 -8.01 -23.52 -24.45
N SER A 324 -7.48 -23.08 -23.32
CA SER A 324 -6.69 -23.93 -22.41
C SER A 324 -7.50 -24.63 -21.31
N ARG A 325 -8.82 -24.41 -21.27
CA ARG A 325 -9.73 -25.01 -20.28
C ARG A 325 -9.96 -26.52 -20.47
N SER A 326 -9.52 -27.11 -21.58
CA SER A 326 -9.59 -28.57 -21.77
C SER A 326 -8.70 -29.28 -20.74
N ARG A 327 -9.22 -30.31 -20.09
CA ARG A 327 -8.62 -31.05 -18.95
C ARG A 327 -7.26 -31.71 -19.25
N SER A 328 -6.90 -31.89 -20.51
CA SER A 328 -5.67 -32.61 -20.94
C SER A 328 -4.39 -31.74 -20.96
N THR A 329 -4.47 -30.43 -20.79
CA THR A 329 -3.32 -29.51 -20.93
C THR A 329 -2.91 -28.81 -19.66
N GLY A 330 -3.21 -29.33 -18.55
CA GLY A 330 -2.52 -29.21 -17.31
C GLY A 330 -2.42 -27.92 -16.59
N GLY A 331 -2.20 -27.50 -15.60
CA GLY A 331 -1.79 -26.41 -14.75
C GLY A 331 -2.94 -25.58 -14.19
N ALA A 332 -2.87 -25.26 -12.91
CA ALA A 332 -3.86 -24.46 -12.16
C ALA A 332 -3.87 -22.96 -12.53
N GLY A 333 -3.13 -22.52 -13.56
CA GLY A 333 -3.01 -21.09 -13.89
C GLY A 333 -2.19 -20.27 -12.88
N LEU A 334 -1.35 -20.94 -12.07
CA LEU A 334 -0.50 -20.28 -11.08
C LEU A 334 0.94 -20.06 -11.56
N GLY A 335 1.42 -20.81 -12.56
CA GLY A 335 2.83 -20.79 -12.97
C GLY A 335 3.34 -19.41 -13.37
N LEU A 336 2.59 -18.65 -14.19
CA LEU A 336 2.98 -17.31 -14.63
C LEU A 336 2.91 -16.28 -13.48
N SER A 337 1.91 -16.36 -12.63
CA SER A 337 1.80 -15.47 -11.47
C SER A 337 2.90 -15.72 -10.44
N ILE A 338 3.30 -16.97 -10.23
CA ILE A 338 4.46 -17.35 -9.40
C ILE A 338 5.76 -16.83 -10.03
N ALA A 339 5.95 -17.04 -11.35
CA ALA A 339 7.13 -16.54 -12.05
C ALA A 339 7.28 -15.02 -11.89
N ARG A 340 6.20 -14.27 -12.10
CA ARG A 340 6.17 -12.82 -11.88
C ARG A 340 6.53 -12.44 -10.44
N SER A 341 5.88 -13.06 -9.46
CA SER A 341 6.10 -12.77 -8.04
C SER A 341 7.54 -13.06 -7.60
N LEU A 342 8.14 -14.17 -8.10
CA LEU A 342 9.54 -14.53 -7.81
C LEU A 342 10.53 -13.56 -8.46
N VAL A 343 10.25 -13.06 -9.65
CA VAL A 343 11.08 -12.05 -10.33
C VAL A 343 10.98 -10.71 -9.61
N GLU A 344 9.78 -10.27 -9.24
CA GLU A 344 9.55 -9.01 -8.50
C GLU A 344 10.20 -9.06 -7.12
N ALA A 345 10.14 -10.18 -6.40
CA ALA A 345 10.82 -10.38 -5.12
C ALA A 345 12.35 -10.27 -5.24
N GLN A 346 12.92 -10.55 -6.42
CA GLN A 346 14.34 -10.40 -6.72
C GLN A 346 14.71 -9.01 -7.28
N GLY A 347 13.75 -8.04 -7.29
CA GLY A 347 13.97 -6.69 -7.81
C GLY A 347 13.94 -6.57 -9.34
N GLY A 348 13.41 -7.60 -9.99
CA GLY A 348 13.21 -7.67 -11.44
C GLY A 348 11.83 -7.17 -11.88
N ARG A 349 11.56 -7.35 -13.16
CA ARG A 349 10.25 -7.07 -13.79
C ARG A 349 9.99 -8.14 -14.86
N THR A 350 8.71 -8.50 -15.09
CA THR A 350 8.25 -9.38 -16.15
C THR A 350 7.37 -8.61 -17.14
N TRP A 351 7.44 -8.98 -18.43
CA TRP A 351 6.53 -8.50 -19.47
C TRP A 351 6.37 -9.55 -20.56
N ILE A 352 5.46 -9.34 -21.47
CA ILE A 352 5.10 -10.29 -22.53
C ILE A 352 4.87 -9.56 -23.84
N GLU A 353 5.21 -10.22 -24.92
CA GLU A 353 4.87 -9.87 -26.29
C GLU A 353 4.29 -11.11 -26.98
N SER A 354 3.13 -10.98 -27.59
CA SER A 354 2.47 -12.10 -28.27
C SER A 354 1.57 -11.62 -29.39
N GLU A 355 1.49 -12.42 -30.43
CA GLU A 355 0.58 -12.23 -31.54
C GLU A 355 -0.06 -13.57 -31.92
N VAL A 356 -1.38 -13.56 -32.08
CA VAL A 356 -2.14 -14.77 -32.40
C VAL A 356 -1.60 -15.42 -33.70
N GLY A 357 -1.23 -16.68 -33.61
CA GLY A 357 -0.67 -17.48 -34.72
C GLY A 357 0.84 -17.30 -34.97
N LYS A 358 1.51 -16.43 -34.20
CA LYS A 358 2.98 -16.26 -34.32
C LYS A 358 3.76 -16.73 -33.10
N GLY A 359 3.08 -16.93 -31.96
CA GLY A 359 3.69 -17.39 -30.72
C GLY A 359 3.76 -16.30 -29.66
N THR A 360 4.50 -16.62 -28.60
CA THR A 360 4.60 -15.77 -27.41
C THR A 360 6.04 -15.64 -26.95
N THR A 361 6.45 -14.43 -26.54
CA THR A 361 7.71 -14.20 -25.86
C THR A 361 7.45 -13.60 -24.49
N ILE A 362 7.90 -14.29 -23.45
CA ILE A 362 7.85 -13.79 -22.07
C ILE A 362 9.26 -13.38 -21.65
N TYR A 363 9.37 -12.17 -21.17
CA TYR A 363 10.62 -11.58 -20.72
C TYR A 363 10.62 -11.42 -19.22
N PHE A 364 11.80 -11.55 -18.62
CA PHE A 364 12.04 -11.02 -17.28
C PHE A 364 13.42 -10.39 -17.16
N SER A 365 13.56 -9.45 -16.25
CA SER A 365 14.82 -8.78 -15.97
C SER A 365 15.29 -9.06 -14.55
N LEU A 366 16.62 -9.17 -14.36
CA LEU A 366 17.25 -9.27 -13.06
C LEU A 366 18.35 -8.18 -12.94
N PRO A 367 18.62 -7.66 -11.74
CA PRO A 367 19.74 -6.76 -11.54
C PRO A 367 21.06 -7.44 -11.84
N VAL A 368 22.04 -6.72 -12.40
CA VAL A 368 23.41 -7.22 -12.55
C VAL A 368 24.05 -7.40 -11.17
N TYR A 369 24.80 -8.47 -10.97
CA TYR A 369 25.59 -8.66 -9.77
C TYR A 369 26.79 -7.73 -9.78
N GLU A 370 26.82 -6.79 -8.83
CA GLU A 370 27.97 -5.93 -8.57
C GLU A 370 28.78 -6.56 -7.44
N ALA A 371 29.99 -6.99 -7.74
CA ALA A 371 30.89 -7.49 -6.70
C ALA A 371 31.13 -6.38 -5.67
N PRO A 372 31.07 -6.64 -4.36
CA PRO A 372 31.37 -5.64 -3.35
C PRO A 372 32.76 -5.07 -3.61
N ALA A 373 32.85 -3.74 -3.75
CA ALA A 373 34.10 -3.02 -3.95
C ALA A 373 35.02 -3.30 -2.75
N GLY A 374 35.91 -4.27 -2.86
CA GLY A 374 36.84 -4.63 -1.78
C GLY A 374 37.39 -6.07 -1.79
N ALA A 375 36.86 -6.97 -2.62
CA ALA A 375 37.51 -8.29 -2.80
C ALA A 375 38.64 -8.21 -3.81
N GLY A 376 39.61 -7.34 -3.55
CA GLY A 376 40.90 -7.29 -4.30
C GLY A 376 41.70 -8.55 -3.99
N THR A 377 42.02 -9.26 -5.02
CA THR A 377 42.99 -10.35 -5.17
C THR A 377 44.11 -10.30 -4.13
N GLN A 378 44.05 -11.19 -3.14
CA GLN A 378 45.30 -11.62 -2.49
C GLN A 378 45.80 -12.79 -3.31
N THR A 379 46.74 -12.47 -4.18
CA THR A 379 47.66 -13.45 -4.82
C THR A 379 48.69 -13.92 -3.82
#